data_ef54f8a67bfaf3be03939c64b81114c3
#
_entry.id   ef54f8a67bfaf3be03939c64b81114c3
#
_cell.length_a   1.000
_cell.length_b   1.000
_cell.length_c   1.000
_cell.angle_alpha   90.00
_cell.angle_beta   90.00
_cell.angle_gamma   90.00
#
_symmetry.space_group_name_H-M   'P 1'
#
loop_
_entity.id
_entity.type
_entity.pdbx_description
1 polymer ?
#
loop_
_entity_poly.entity_id
_entity_poly.type
_entity_poly.pdbx_seq_one_letter_code
_entity_poly.pdbx_strand_id
1 'polypeptide(L)'
;MTDAQKALAVHFLTATGAVWAILAMLEAVQEDWDMMFLWLVVALVVDGIDGPLARRYDVKRNAPVFDGILMDLVIDYLTYVFVPAYALFNSGLMGGWTGWFGIIIITFTSALYFSDTRMKTKDNSFSGFPSCWNMLVLVLFAWFEPGTQFWPILILVSVLAVAMFLPVKFVHPVRTERYGP
;
A
#
# COMPACT_ATOMS: atom_id res chain seq x y z
N MET A 1 5.83 19.79 -24.96
CA MET A 1 6.60 19.18 -23.86
C MET A 1 7.62 18.24 -24.44
N THR A 2 8.87 18.36 -24.02
CA THR A 2 9.93 17.39 -24.34
C THR A 2 9.72 16.07 -23.60
N ASP A 3 10.37 14.99 -24.05
CA ASP A 3 10.21 13.70 -23.37
C ASP A 3 10.75 13.74 -21.93
N ALA A 4 11.82 14.51 -21.68
CA ALA A 4 12.30 14.76 -20.32
C ALA A 4 11.27 15.49 -19.44
N GLN A 5 10.54 16.44 -19.99
CA GLN A 5 9.48 17.14 -19.25
C GLN A 5 8.28 16.21 -18.93
N LYS A 6 7.91 15.33 -19.86
CA LYS A 6 6.87 14.32 -19.62
C LYS A 6 7.31 13.32 -18.56
N ALA A 7 8.53 12.83 -18.64
CA ALA A 7 9.11 11.92 -17.65
C ALA A 7 9.16 12.55 -16.24
N LEU A 8 9.56 13.81 -16.15
CA LEU A 8 9.56 14.56 -14.90
C LEU A 8 8.14 14.75 -14.32
N ALA A 9 7.15 15.01 -15.19
CA ALA A 9 5.75 15.11 -14.79
C ALA A 9 5.21 13.81 -14.19
N VAL A 10 5.69 12.65 -14.64
CA VAL A 10 5.34 11.36 -14.02
C VAL A 10 5.88 11.27 -12.60
N HIS A 11 7.13 11.65 -12.35
CA HIS A 11 7.67 11.68 -10.98
C HIS A 11 6.85 12.61 -10.06
N PHE A 12 6.42 13.77 -10.57
CA PHE A 12 5.56 14.66 -9.79
C PHE A 12 4.18 14.03 -9.53
N LEU A 13 3.62 13.31 -10.50
CA LEU A 13 2.37 12.58 -10.30
C LEU A 13 2.53 11.53 -9.19
N THR A 14 3.56 10.66 -9.26
CA THR A 14 3.86 9.70 -8.20
C THR A 14 4.02 10.39 -6.85
N ALA A 15 4.78 11.49 -6.77
CA ALA A 15 4.98 12.22 -5.53
C ALA A 15 3.69 12.76 -4.90
N THR A 16 2.62 13.01 -5.69
CA THR A 16 1.31 13.38 -5.12
C THR A 16 0.73 12.28 -4.24
N GLY A 17 1.15 11.02 -4.40
CA GLY A 17 0.75 9.93 -3.52
C GLY A 17 1.03 10.18 -2.05
N ALA A 18 2.14 10.87 -1.73
CA ALA A 18 2.45 11.28 -0.36
C ALA A 18 1.46 12.32 0.18
N VAL A 19 0.94 13.19 -0.69
CA VAL A 19 -0.11 14.16 -0.31
C VAL A 19 -1.41 13.45 0.02
N TRP A 20 -1.81 12.49 -0.79
CA TRP A 20 -3.02 11.69 -0.53
C TRP A 20 -2.87 10.85 0.73
N ALA A 21 -1.67 10.32 1.00
CA ALA A 21 -1.39 9.59 2.24
C ALA A 21 -1.56 10.46 3.48
N ILE A 22 -1.02 11.69 3.50
CA ILE A 22 -1.17 12.59 4.65
C ILE A 22 -2.62 13.06 4.82
N LEU A 23 -3.35 13.32 3.73
CA LEU A 23 -4.77 13.66 3.82
C LEU A 23 -5.56 12.49 4.42
N ALA A 24 -5.35 11.26 3.92
CA ALA A 24 -5.98 10.08 4.51
C ALA A 24 -5.65 9.91 6.00
N MET A 25 -4.40 10.18 6.40
CA MET A 25 -3.99 10.12 7.81
C MET A 25 -4.71 11.16 8.66
N LEU A 26 -4.86 12.39 8.18
CA LEU A 26 -5.56 13.46 8.90
C LEU A 26 -7.04 13.12 9.13
N GLU A 27 -7.70 12.54 8.11
CA GLU A 27 -9.08 12.08 8.26
C GLU A 27 -9.18 10.88 9.23
N ALA A 28 -8.22 9.96 9.18
CA ALA A 28 -8.16 8.85 10.14
C ALA A 28 -7.99 9.33 11.59
N VAL A 29 -7.26 10.43 11.82
CA VAL A 29 -7.13 11.06 13.15
C VAL A 29 -8.46 11.64 13.62
N GLN A 30 -9.27 12.14 12.70
CA GLN A 30 -10.60 12.71 12.99
C GLN A 30 -11.71 11.65 13.03
N GLU A 31 -11.35 10.37 12.79
CA GLU A 31 -12.28 9.24 12.67
C GLU A 31 -13.28 9.40 11.52
N ASP A 32 -12.96 10.25 10.52
CA ASP A 32 -13.72 10.33 9.27
C ASP A 32 -13.23 9.23 8.30
N TRP A 33 -13.76 8.03 8.51
CA TRP A 33 -13.35 6.83 7.79
C TRP A 33 -13.69 6.90 6.31
N ASP A 34 -14.81 7.49 5.95
CA ASP A 34 -15.26 7.61 4.56
C ASP A 34 -14.28 8.50 3.76
N MET A 35 -13.91 9.65 4.32
CA MET A 35 -12.93 10.54 3.67
C MET A 35 -11.53 9.92 3.67
N MET A 36 -11.13 9.23 4.73
CA MET A 36 -9.87 8.48 4.74
C MET A 36 -9.80 7.49 3.58
N PHE A 37 -10.82 6.64 3.41
CA PHE A 37 -10.86 5.67 2.30
C PHE A 37 -10.92 6.35 0.94
N LEU A 38 -11.64 7.46 0.81
CA LEU A 38 -11.63 8.25 -0.43
C LEU A 38 -10.21 8.65 -0.84
N TRP A 39 -9.43 9.20 0.10
CA TRP A 39 -8.04 9.59 -0.19
C TRP A 39 -7.13 8.40 -0.49
N LEU A 40 -7.34 7.27 0.18
CA LEU A 40 -6.60 6.02 -0.15
C LEU A 40 -6.97 5.49 -1.54
N VAL A 41 -8.23 5.62 -1.98
CA VAL A 41 -8.66 5.27 -3.34
C VAL A 41 -8.03 6.21 -4.37
N VAL A 42 -7.97 7.51 -4.09
CA VAL A 42 -7.26 8.47 -4.96
C VAL A 42 -5.78 8.10 -5.10
N ALA A 43 -5.11 7.77 -3.98
CA ALA A 43 -3.73 7.31 -3.99
C ALA A 43 -3.55 6.04 -4.83
N LEU A 44 -4.44 5.05 -4.67
CA LEU A 44 -4.43 3.80 -5.45
C LEU A 44 -4.61 4.04 -6.95
N VAL A 45 -5.48 4.99 -7.34
CA VAL A 45 -5.67 5.36 -8.76
C VAL A 45 -4.41 6.01 -9.32
N VAL A 46 -3.76 6.89 -8.58
CA VAL A 46 -2.50 7.53 -8.98
C VAL A 46 -1.41 6.48 -9.17
N ASP A 47 -1.22 5.57 -8.21
CA ASP A 47 -0.27 4.45 -8.28
C ASP A 47 -0.56 3.53 -9.48
N GLY A 48 -1.84 3.21 -9.74
CA GLY A 48 -2.22 2.39 -10.89
C GLY A 48 -1.89 3.02 -12.24
N ILE A 49 -1.84 4.35 -12.32
CA ILE A 49 -1.60 5.11 -13.56
C ILE A 49 -0.11 5.41 -13.75
N ASP A 50 0.64 5.70 -12.71
CA ASP A 50 2.02 6.19 -12.82
C ASP A 50 2.98 5.12 -13.37
N GLY A 51 2.82 3.86 -13.02
CA GLY A 51 3.62 2.76 -13.54
C GLY A 51 3.52 2.59 -15.08
N PRO A 52 2.33 2.51 -15.69
CA PRO A 52 2.14 2.59 -17.14
C PRO A 52 2.76 3.84 -17.78
N LEU A 53 2.59 5.01 -17.16
CA LEU A 53 3.16 6.26 -17.67
C LEU A 53 4.69 6.26 -17.58
N ALA A 54 5.25 5.74 -16.49
CA ALA A 54 6.70 5.63 -16.31
C ALA A 54 7.34 4.77 -17.41
N ARG A 55 6.70 3.67 -17.77
CA ARG A 55 7.16 2.83 -18.90
C ARG A 55 6.99 3.53 -20.23
N ARG A 56 5.84 4.19 -20.47
CA ARG A 56 5.55 4.90 -21.73
C ARG A 56 6.55 6.01 -22.03
N TYR A 57 6.98 6.75 -21.01
CA TYR A 57 7.90 7.90 -21.18
C TYR A 57 9.35 7.57 -20.86
N ASP A 58 9.66 6.28 -20.65
CA ASP A 58 11.01 5.81 -20.29
C ASP A 58 11.64 6.70 -19.20
N VAL A 59 10.93 6.82 -18.08
CA VAL A 59 11.27 7.76 -17.00
C VAL A 59 12.68 7.52 -16.47
N LYS A 60 13.10 6.27 -16.38
CA LYS A 60 14.44 5.90 -15.93
C LYS A 60 15.56 6.50 -16.80
N ARG A 61 15.31 6.65 -18.11
CA ARG A 61 16.26 7.24 -19.06
C ARG A 61 16.13 8.75 -19.17
N ASN A 62 14.89 9.25 -19.23
CA ASN A 62 14.59 10.65 -19.57
C ASN A 62 14.57 11.60 -18.36
N ALA A 63 14.42 11.06 -17.13
CA ALA A 63 14.44 11.83 -15.88
C ALA A 63 15.17 11.07 -14.75
N PRO A 64 16.46 10.72 -14.91
CA PRO A 64 17.21 9.85 -13.97
C PRO A 64 17.56 10.55 -12.64
N VAL A 65 17.16 11.81 -12.46
CA VAL A 65 17.47 12.60 -11.25
C VAL A 65 16.73 12.04 -10.02
N PHE A 66 15.53 11.46 -10.22
CA PHE A 66 14.74 10.85 -9.17
C PHE A 66 14.70 9.34 -9.31
N ASP A 67 14.87 8.62 -8.21
CA ASP A 67 14.62 7.19 -8.15
C ASP A 67 13.11 6.94 -8.00
N GLY A 68 12.42 6.71 -9.12
CA GLY A 68 10.98 6.46 -9.14
C GLY A 68 10.59 5.18 -8.41
N ILE A 69 11.48 4.16 -8.37
CA ILE A 69 11.19 2.90 -7.66
C ILE A 69 11.21 3.13 -6.15
N LEU A 70 12.20 3.87 -5.66
CA LEU A 70 12.28 4.22 -4.24
C LEU A 70 11.10 5.10 -3.83
N MET A 71 10.73 6.08 -4.67
CA MET A 71 9.59 6.97 -4.42
C MET A 71 8.28 6.18 -4.29
N ASP A 72 8.02 5.27 -5.24
CA ASP A 72 6.90 4.36 -5.27
C ASP A 72 6.83 3.51 -3.99
N LEU A 73 7.93 2.86 -3.62
CA LEU A 73 8.00 2.05 -2.40
C LEU A 73 7.71 2.83 -1.12
N VAL A 74 8.17 4.08 -1.02
CA VAL A 74 7.89 4.94 0.14
C VAL A 74 6.40 5.29 0.21
N ILE A 75 5.81 5.64 -0.92
CA ILE A 75 4.38 6.00 -1.01
C ILE A 75 3.50 4.79 -0.74
N ASP A 76 3.83 3.64 -1.31
CA ASP A 76 3.15 2.37 -1.07
C ASP A 76 3.16 2.00 0.41
N TYR A 77 4.31 2.16 1.07
CA TYR A 77 4.40 1.89 2.50
C TYR A 77 3.49 2.82 3.32
N LEU A 78 3.36 4.09 2.93
CA LEU A 78 2.46 5.02 3.60
C LEU A 78 0.99 4.66 3.38
N THR A 79 0.59 4.38 2.13
CA THR A 79 -0.81 4.21 1.74
C THR A 79 -1.34 2.80 1.99
N TYR A 80 -0.50 1.77 1.84
CA TYR A 80 -0.92 0.37 2.00
C TYR A 80 -0.66 -0.19 3.39
N VAL A 81 0.23 0.45 4.16
CA VAL A 81 0.64 -0.07 5.48
C VAL A 81 0.37 0.93 6.58
N PHE A 82 0.97 2.13 6.52
CA PHE A 82 1.04 3.02 7.66
C PHE A 82 -0.33 3.62 8.02
N VAL A 83 -1.01 4.21 7.05
CA VAL A 83 -2.36 4.77 7.25
C VAL A 83 -3.36 3.68 7.64
N PRO A 84 -3.45 2.53 6.95
CA PRO A 84 -4.36 1.44 7.34
C PRO A 84 -4.07 0.86 8.73
N ALA A 85 -2.80 0.69 9.10
CA ALA A 85 -2.44 0.22 10.43
C ALA A 85 -2.91 1.17 11.53
N TYR A 86 -2.72 2.48 11.31
CA TYR A 86 -3.23 3.50 12.22
C TYR A 86 -4.76 3.49 12.31
N ALA A 87 -5.45 3.40 11.17
CA ALA A 87 -6.91 3.33 11.13
C ALA A 87 -7.45 2.13 11.91
N LEU A 88 -6.85 0.95 11.72
CA LEU A 88 -7.23 -0.26 12.43
C LEU A 88 -7.00 -0.13 13.95
N PHE A 89 -5.94 0.56 14.37
CA PHE A 89 -5.66 0.86 15.76
C PHE A 89 -6.65 1.88 16.33
N ASN A 90 -6.85 3.02 15.64
CA ASN A 90 -7.64 4.13 16.13
C ASN A 90 -9.16 3.87 16.09
N SER A 91 -9.61 3.03 15.18
CA SER A 91 -11.04 2.64 15.08
C SER A 91 -11.57 1.84 16.28
N GLY A 92 -10.68 1.34 17.14
CA GLY A 92 -11.06 0.48 18.25
C GLY A 92 -11.53 -0.93 17.84
N LEU A 93 -11.37 -1.33 16.58
CA LEU A 93 -11.63 -2.72 16.15
C LEU A 93 -10.70 -3.72 16.84
N MET A 94 -9.46 -3.31 17.10
CA MET A 94 -8.55 -3.99 18.00
C MET A 94 -8.32 -3.13 19.23
N GLY A 95 -9.02 -3.41 20.31
CA GLY A 95 -8.92 -2.61 21.54
C GLY A 95 -7.75 -3.01 22.44
N GLY A 96 -7.28 -2.05 23.25
CA GLY A 96 -6.27 -2.29 24.27
C GLY A 96 -4.96 -2.86 23.71
N TRP A 97 -4.40 -3.90 24.33
CA TRP A 97 -3.12 -4.49 23.95
C TRP A 97 -3.12 -5.12 22.54
N THR A 98 -4.28 -5.62 22.07
CA THR A 98 -4.38 -6.22 20.72
C THR A 98 -4.15 -5.18 19.62
N GLY A 99 -4.58 -3.94 19.83
CA GLY A 99 -4.32 -2.82 18.92
C GLY A 99 -2.83 -2.53 18.83
N TRP A 100 -2.14 -2.44 19.97
CA TRP A 100 -0.69 -2.21 19.98
C TRP A 100 0.09 -3.31 19.28
N PHE A 101 -0.23 -4.58 19.57
CA PHE A 101 0.42 -5.71 18.88
C PHE A 101 0.12 -5.71 17.38
N GLY A 102 -1.12 -5.43 16.99
CA GLY A 102 -1.53 -5.37 15.59
C GLY A 102 -0.74 -4.33 14.80
N ILE A 103 -0.66 -3.08 15.29
CA ILE A 103 0.07 -2.02 14.61
C ILE A 103 1.58 -2.34 14.50
N ILE A 104 2.18 -2.92 15.56
CA ILE A 104 3.59 -3.32 15.56
C ILE A 104 3.82 -4.44 14.54
N ILE A 105 2.98 -5.48 14.52
CA ILE A 105 3.11 -6.59 13.59
C ILE A 105 2.99 -6.09 12.15
N ILE A 106 1.94 -5.33 11.84
CA ILE A 106 1.71 -4.81 10.48
C ILE A 106 2.91 -3.99 10.01
N THR A 107 3.31 -2.99 10.78
CA THR A 107 4.36 -2.05 10.35
C THR A 107 5.73 -2.71 10.28
N PHE A 108 6.10 -3.52 11.27
CA PHE A 108 7.39 -4.19 11.31
C PHE A 108 7.55 -5.22 10.18
N THR A 109 6.56 -6.12 10.02
CA THR A 109 6.65 -7.16 8.99
C THR A 109 6.59 -6.59 7.59
N SER A 110 5.79 -5.54 7.38
CA SER A 110 5.73 -4.85 6.09
C SER A 110 7.04 -4.14 5.74
N ALA A 111 7.71 -3.51 6.71
CA ALA A 111 9.02 -2.89 6.48
C ALA A 111 10.05 -3.93 6.01
N LEU A 112 10.06 -5.11 6.63
CA LEU A 112 10.91 -6.22 6.19
C LEU A 112 10.51 -6.71 4.80
N TYR A 113 9.22 -6.86 4.53
CA TYR A 113 8.71 -7.32 3.23
C TYR A 113 9.07 -6.35 2.10
N PHE A 114 8.87 -5.04 2.28
CA PHE A 114 9.22 -4.02 1.27
C PHE A 114 10.74 -3.94 1.03
N SER A 115 11.55 -4.34 2.02
CA SER A 115 13.02 -4.39 1.91
C SER A 115 13.52 -5.70 1.29
N ASP A 116 12.66 -6.74 1.19
CA ASP A 116 13.08 -8.07 0.70
C ASP A 116 13.25 -8.05 -0.82
N THR A 117 14.48 -8.20 -1.27
CA THR A 117 14.82 -8.22 -2.71
C THR A 117 14.22 -9.42 -3.46
N ARG A 118 13.72 -10.44 -2.74
CA ARG A 118 13.07 -11.64 -3.30
C ARG A 118 11.57 -11.45 -3.52
N MET A 119 10.98 -10.36 -3.00
CA MET A 119 9.55 -10.07 -3.05
C MET A 119 8.98 -10.09 -4.47
N LYS A 120 9.70 -9.54 -5.43
CA LYS A 120 9.33 -9.54 -6.85
C LYS A 120 9.97 -10.74 -7.55
N THR A 121 9.14 -11.65 -8.04
CA THR A 121 9.59 -12.80 -8.84
C THR A 121 9.92 -12.37 -10.27
N LYS A 122 10.67 -13.22 -11.02
CA LYS A 122 11.07 -12.92 -12.41
C LYS A 122 9.87 -12.74 -13.36
N ASP A 123 8.71 -13.31 -13.03
CA ASP A 123 7.46 -13.22 -13.79
C ASP A 123 6.55 -12.06 -13.31
N ASN A 124 7.11 -11.09 -12.57
CA ASN A 124 6.39 -9.96 -11.98
C ASN A 124 5.23 -10.34 -11.05
N SER A 125 5.20 -11.56 -10.52
CA SER A 125 4.29 -11.96 -9.45
C SER A 125 4.86 -11.56 -8.09
N PHE A 126 4.00 -11.49 -7.07
CA PHE A 126 4.44 -11.32 -5.70
C PHE A 126 4.68 -12.67 -5.03
N SER A 127 5.74 -12.77 -4.23
CA SER A 127 5.95 -13.89 -3.32
C SER A 127 5.33 -13.55 -1.97
N GLY A 128 4.38 -14.38 -1.54
CA GLY A 128 3.64 -14.16 -0.30
C GLY A 128 2.50 -13.14 -0.41
N PHE A 129 1.84 -12.87 0.72
CA PHE A 129 0.79 -11.84 0.80
C PHE A 129 1.36 -10.45 0.48
N PRO A 130 0.77 -9.69 -0.47
CA PRO A 130 1.40 -8.50 -1.04
C PRO A 130 1.34 -7.25 -0.15
N SER A 131 1.21 -7.40 1.17
CA SER A 131 1.20 -6.26 2.12
C SER A 131 0.11 -5.20 1.85
N CYS A 132 -1.00 -5.57 1.21
CA CYS A 132 -2.10 -4.66 0.91
C CYS A 132 -3.07 -4.54 2.10
N TRP A 133 -2.59 -3.99 3.20
CA TRP A 133 -3.38 -3.81 4.42
C TRP A 133 -4.55 -2.85 4.25
N ASN A 134 -4.44 -1.88 3.34
CA ASN A 134 -5.55 -1.00 2.97
C ASN A 134 -6.80 -1.77 2.52
N MET A 135 -6.63 -2.83 1.73
CA MET A 135 -7.75 -3.68 1.29
C MET A 135 -8.32 -4.50 2.43
N LEU A 136 -7.46 -5.04 3.30
CA LEU A 136 -7.93 -5.75 4.51
C LEU A 136 -8.73 -4.82 5.42
N VAL A 137 -8.20 -3.63 5.71
CA VAL A 137 -8.86 -2.66 6.59
C VAL A 137 -10.17 -2.20 5.99
N LEU A 138 -10.25 -1.95 4.68
CA LEU A 138 -11.50 -1.63 3.98
C LEU A 138 -12.56 -2.74 4.20
N VAL A 139 -12.18 -4.01 4.02
CA VAL A 139 -13.10 -5.15 4.23
C VAL A 139 -13.53 -5.24 5.71
N LEU A 140 -12.61 -5.03 6.65
CA LEU A 140 -12.96 -5.05 8.08
C LEU A 140 -13.94 -3.94 8.44
N PHE A 141 -13.77 -2.72 7.92
CA PHE A 141 -14.69 -1.61 8.15
C PHE A 141 -16.04 -1.79 7.45
N ALA A 142 -16.09 -2.55 6.36
CA ALA A 142 -17.35 -2.91 5.73
C ALA A 142 -18.17 -3.96 6.52
N TRP A 143 -17.51 -4.75 7.38
CA TRP A 143 -18.14 -5.84 8.12
C TRP A 143 -18.32 -5.53 9.61
N PHE A 144 -17.49 -4.67 10.17
CA PHE A 144 -17.49 -4.34 11.59
C PHE A 144 -17.58 -2.82 11.77
N GLU A 145 -18.44 -2.39 12.66
CA GLU A 145 -18.51 -0.99 13.03
C GLU A 145 -17.30 -0.60 13.92
N PRO A 146 -16.72 0.60 13.71
CA PRO A 146 -15.70 1.15 14.60
C PRO A 146 -16.13 1.07 16.07
N GLY A 147 -15.19 0.76 16.97
CA GLY A 147 -15.47 0.54 18.39
C GLY A 147 -15.87 -0.89 18.74
N THR A 148 -16.22 -1.73 17.77
CA THR A 148 -16.51 -3.16 18.02
C THR A 148 -15.20 -3.91 18.26
N GLN A 149 -14.83 -4.11 19.49
CA GLN A 149 -13.60 -4.83 19.83
C GLN A 149 -13.70 -6.30 19.43
N PHE A 150 -13.00 -6.68 18.38
CA PHE A 150 -12.99 -8.05 17.86
C PHE A 150 -11.56 -8.63 17.83
N TRP A 151 -11.13 -9.19 18.94
CA TRP A 151 -9.78 -9.74 19.11
C TRP A 151 -9.32 -10.77 18.04
N PRO A 152 -10.22 -11.56 17.35
CA PRO A 152 -9.77 -12.45 16.28
C PRO A 152 -9.11 -11.73 15.09
N ILE A 153 -9.30 -10.42 14.93
CA ILE A 153 -8.58 -9.62 13.93
C ILE A 153 -7.06 -9.72 14.16
N LEU A 154 -6.58 -9.79 15.41
CA LEU A 154 -5.16 -9.97 15.69
C LEU A 154 -4.62 -11.32 15.15
N ILE A 155 -5.42 -12.39 15.23
CA ILE A 155 -5.05 -13.67 14.64
C ILE A 155 -4.95 -13.53 13.11
N LEU A 156 -5.95 -12.92 12.47
CA LEU A 156 -5.95 -12.69 11.03
C LEU A 156 -4.72 -11.88 10.59
N VAL A 157 -4.43 -10.77 11.26
CA VAL A 157 -3.26 -9.92 11.01
C VAL A 157 -1.97 -10.74 11.17
N SER A 158 -1.86 -11.54 12.24
CA SER A 158 -0.66 -12.36 12.48
C SER A 158 -0.47 -13.43 11.40
N VAL A 159 -1.54 -14.09 10.99
CA VAL A 159 -1.49 -15.09 9.91
C VAL A 159 -1.08 -14.45 8.59
N LEU A 160 -1.65 -13.29 8.23
CA LEU A 160 -1.28 -12.59 7.00
C LEU A 160 0.16 -12.07 7.05
N ALA A 161 0.61 -11.58 8.20
CA ALA A 161 2.01 -11.16 8.40
C ALA A 161 3.00 -12.30 8.17
N VAL A 162 2.68 -13.52 8.64
CA VAL A 162 3.48 -14.71 8.33
C VAL A 162 3.36 -15.07 6.84
N ALA A 163 2.16 -15.00 6.28
CA ALA A 163 1.89 -15.32 4.86
C ALA A 163 2.67 -14.43 3.88
N MET A 164 3.09 -13.22 4.29
CA MET A 164 3.96 -12.36 3.47
C MET A 164 5.29 -13.01 3.10
N PHE A 165 5.81 -13.89 3.96
CA PHE A 165 7.11 -14.53 3.78
C PHE A 165 7.01 -15.97 3.25
N LEU A 166 5.80 -16.47 3.00
CA LEU A 166 5.61 -17.79 2.42
C LEU A 166 5.88 -17.77 0.91
N PRO A 167 6.47 -18.84 0.33
CA PRO A 167 6.77 -18.92 -1.09
C PRO A 167 5.50 -19.24 -1.92
N VAL A 168 4.39 -18.56 -1.63
CA VAL A 168 3.13 -18.66 -2.37
C VAL A 168 3.07 -17.55 -3.40
N LYS A 169 2.87 -17.88 -4.66
CA LYS A 169 2.77 -16.88 -5.72
C LYS A 169 1.40 -16.24 -5.75
N PHE A 170 1.37 -14.92 -5.54
CA PHE A 170 0.21 -14.10 -5.81
C PHE A 170 0.36 -13.41 -7.18
N VAL A 171 -0.61 -13.65 -8.04
CA VAL A 171 -0.63 -13.11 -9.40
C VAL A 171 -0.91 -11.61 -9.36
N HIS A 172 -0.02 -10.81 -9.96
CA HIS A 172 -0.25 -9.38 -10.10
C HIS A 172 -1.32 -9.13 -11.18
N PRO A 173 -2.48 -8.51 -10.87
CA PRO A 173 -3.61 -8.43 -11.81
C PRO A 173 -3.32 -7.66 -13.11
N VAL A 174 -2.31 -6.78 -13.10
CA VAL A 174 -2.02 -5.87 -14.23
C VAL A 174 -0.68 -6.20 -14.93
N ARG A 175 0.22 -6.93 -14.29
CA ARG A 175 1.61 -7.10 -14.78
C ARG A 175 2.00 -8.54 -15.14
N THR A 176 1.13 -9.51 -14.98
CA THR A 176 1.44 -10.91 -15.31
C THR A 176 1.27 -11.16 -16.79
N GLU A 177 2.31 -11.74 -17.44
CA GLU A 177 2.29 -12.14 -18.86
C GLU A 177 1.13 -13.10 -19.22
N ARG A 178 0.53 -13.75 -18.22
CA ARG A 178 -0.59 -14.68 -18.40
C ARG A 178 -1.90 -13.99 -18.78
N TYR A 179 -2.02 -12.68 -18.65
CA TYR A 179 -3.20 -11.87 -18.97
C TYR A 179 -2.89 -10.70 -19.92
N GLY A 180 -1.69 -10.65 -20.49
CA GLY A 180 -1.36 -9.74 -21.58
C GLY A 180 -1.82 -10.31 -22.93
N PRO A 181 -2.17 -9.44 -23.90
CA PRO A 181 -2.48 -9.88 -25.26
C PRO A 181 -1.26 -10.51 -25.93
#